data_ff1e6a7eaf73b47de9a601cf55a41899
#
_entry.id   ff1e6a7eaf73b47de9a601cf55a41899
#
_cell.length_a   1.000
_cell.length_b   1.000
_cell.length_c   1.000
_cell.angle_alpha   90.00
_cell.angle_beta   90.00
_cell.angle_gamma   90.00
#
_symmetry.space_group_name_H-M   'P 1'
#
loop_
_entity.id
_entity.type
_entity.pdbx_description
1 polymer ?
#
loop_
_entity_poly.entity_id
_entity_poly.type
_entity_poly.pdbx_seq_one_letter_code
_entity_poly.pdbx_strand_id
1 'polypeptide(L)'
;MRQLDDSVREFQLACAHDAIEPALMYFDLHALEIWFGCAPHRLRELLGDLISRGAPQDSVVAAVYAFLLGDPVPRPLQSTRLNEAVLPEADAFVQMYEHRVAGRTDAALAASAQVLAARIGLDSVFDRRGGWNLFLSVQLGTTAMLAGELSQALGFFGEARMHPPSPVLRCLLREACAKEALLEACEGSLENARLRLREAREIERSTSWSEPGIDAILAVVEAILDPHHETAEQRIAEIPLGQIGEIWPYYVIARNRVLAMRGAYTESERMLERLDSMALTRVPGVGYPGSIIALVRTSLRLGVDDPRGAEVHLATVDPGLQRSYLMQALVSLNLGQPRRALQRVLDMPEPDRDMRQIAVWRHVILAAAHLRLDELDEVRSVLDGAMRLPGAFTAEDARQFDLQVREFAEANVAGWPATDAPAGPFARAAGTTGRHLTEREIEVLRLLAAGHARDEIAATLFISLNTLKTQLRSIYRKLEVSQRSAAVLEAQRRGLV
;
A
#
# COMPACT_ATOMS: atom_id res chain seq x y z
N MET A 1 24.51 -9.35 -27.97
CA MET A 1 25.00 -7.97 -27.76
C MET A 1 23.80 -7.06 -27.97
N ARG A 2 23.15 -6.57 -26.89
CA ARG A 2 22.01 -5.64 -27.02
C ARG A 2 22.55 -4.34 -27.64
N GLN A 3 21.90 -3.87 -28.69
CA GLN A 3 22.23 -2.59 -29.32
C GLN A 3 21.97 -1.48 -28.27
N LEU A 4 23.03 -0.73 -27.93
CA LEU A 4 22.87 0.47 -27.07
C LEU A 4 21.92 1.44 -27.78
N ASP A 5 21.08 2.10 -27.00
CA ASP A 5 20.25 3.22 -27.49
C ASP A 5 21.17 4.29 -28.11
N ASP A 6 20.73 4.88 -29.21
CA ASP A 6 21.54 5.86 -29.94
C ASP A 6 21.92 7.03 -29.05
N SER A 7 21.02 7.49 -28.15
CA SER A 7 21.31 8.60 -27.22
C SER A 7 22.42 8.26 -26.23
N VAL A 8 22.47 7.04 -25.70
CA VAL A 8 23.52 6.60 -24.77
C VAL A 8 24.86 6.47 -25.49
N ARG A 9 24.84 5.93 -26.73
CA ARG A 9 26.05 5.76 -27.52
C ARG A 9 26.66 7.10 -27.91
N GLU A 10 25.85 8.04 -28.41
CA GLU A 10 26.32 9.37 -28.80
C GLU A 10 26.85 10.16 -27.60
N PHE A 11 26.19 10.04 -26.42
CA PHE A 11 26.70 10.62 -25.19
C PHE A 11 28.09 10.04 -24.80
N GLN A 12 28.26 8.74 -24.88
CA GLN A 12 29.55 8.10 -24.60
C GLN A 12 30.65 8.56 -25.57
N LEU A 13 30.32 8.74 -26.84
CA LEU A 13 31.22 9.31 -27.85
C LEU A 13 31.57 10.76 -27.52
N ALA A 14 30.57 11.57 -27.14
CA ALA A 14 30.80 12.96 -26.74
C ALA A 14 31.71 13.10 -25.51
N CYS A 15 31.56 12.20 -24.51
CA CYS A 15 32.43 12.14 -23.32
C CYS A 15 33.89 11.80 -23.68
N ALA A 16 34.14 11.08 -24.76
CA ALA A 16 35.48 10.68 -25.17
C ALA A 16 36.25 11.82 -25.88
N HIS A 17 35.60 12.94 -26.22
CA HIS A 17 36.30 14.10 -26.80
C HIS A 17 37.01 14.95 -25.73
N ASP A 18 38.08 15.68 -26.12
CA ASP A 18 38.82 16.53 -25.21
C ASP A 18 37.95 17.70 -24.69
N ALA A 19 37.11 18.27 -25.55
CA ALA A 19 36.14 19.30 -25.15
C ALA A 19 34.93 18.72 -24.46
N ILE A 20 34.53 19.28 -23.31
CA ILE A 20 33.40 18.79 -22.52
C ILE A 20 32.05 19.33 -22.95
N GLU A 21 32.03 20.51 -23.61
CA GLU A 21 30.79 21.23 -24.01
C GLU A 21 29.85 20.36 -24.85
N PRO A 22 30.29 19.55 -25.84
CA PRO A 22 29.41 18.68 -26.59
C PRO A 22 28.72 17.65 -25.71
N ALA A 23 29.42 17.07 -24.71
CA ALA A 23 28.87 16.11 -23.79
C ALA A 23 27.85 16.76 -22.85
N LEU A 24 28.13 17.96 -22.33
CA LEU A 24 27.17 18.72 -21.49
C LEU A 24 25.90 19.07 -22.25
N MET A 25 26.05 19.60 -23.48
CA MET A 25 24.90 19.91 -24.32
C MET A 25 24.05 18.68 -24.66
N TYR A 26 24.72 17.57 -24.96
CA TYR A 26 24.02 16.35 -25.30
C TYR A 26 23.29 15.77 -24.08
N PHE A 27 23.92 15.81 -22.90
CA PHE A 27 23.29 15.41 -21.65
C PHE A 27 22.06 16.26 -21.32
N ASP A 28 22.15 17.59 -21.45
CA ASP A 28 21.04 18.51 -21.21
C ASP A 28 19.82 18.20 -22.11
N LEU A 29 20.06 17.73 -23.35
CA LEU A 29 18.98 17.38 -24.29
C LEU A 29 18.38 16.00 -24.09
N HIS A 30 19.16 15.04 -23.57
CA HIS A 30 18.82 13.63 -23.52
C HIS A 30 18.98 13.03 -22.10
N ALA A 31 18.91 13.86 -21.06
CA ALA A 31 19.20 13.45 -19.68
C ALA A 31 18.41 12.21 -19.24
N LEU A 32 17.10 12.14 -19.53
CA LEU A 32 16.27 11.02 -19.17
C LEU A 32 16.62 9.73 -19.94
N GLU A 33 16.84 9.85 -21.25
CA GLU A 33 17.21 8.71 -22.08
C GLU A 33 18.58 8.14 -21.65
N ILE A 34 19.53 9.03 -21.33
CA ILE A 34 20.85 8.64 -20.81
C ILE A 34 20.72 8.04 -19.42
N TRP A 35 19.92 8.64 -18.53
CA TRP A 35 19.65 8.14 -17.18
C TRP A 35 19.08 6.71 -17.21
N PHE A 36 18.03 6.48 -17.97
CA PHE A 36 17.37 5.18 -18.02
C PHE A 36 18.08 4.15 -18.90
N GLY A 37 18.81 4.60 -19.92
CA GLY A 37 19.53 3.72 -20.86
C GLY A 37 20.94 3.34 -20.43
N CYS A 38 21.57 4.12 -19.53
CA CYS A 38 22.90 3.85 -19.03
C CYS A 38 22.86 3.18 -17.64
N ALA A 39 23.64 2.12 -17.43
CA ALA A 39 23.74 1.52 -16.11
C ALA A 39 24.27 2.53 -15.07
N PRO A 40 23.69 2.64 -13.85
CA PRO A 40 24.02 3.68 -12.88
C PRO A 40 25.51 3.80 -12.54
N HIS A 41 26.23 2.66 -12.42
CA HIS A 41 27.66 2.69 -12.16
C HIS A 41 28.45 3.30 -13.32
N ARG A 42 28.05 2.98 -14.56
CA ARG A 42 28.70 3.52 -15.76
C ARG A 42 28.40 5.01 -15.94
N LEU A 43 27.14 5.40 -15.69
CA LEU A 43 26.76 6.81 -15.73
C LEU A 43 27.56 7.62 -14.70
N ARG A 44 27.71 7.11 -13.48
CA ARG A 44 28.53 7.75 -12.44
C ARG A 44 29.97 7.95 -12.87
N GLU A 45 30.60 6.97 -13.54
CA GLU A 45 31.97 7.09 -14.08
C GLU A 45 32.06 8.20 -15.12
N LEU A 46 31.12 8.23 -16.09
CA LEU A 46 31.12 9.23 -17.16
C LEU A 46 30.91 10.65 -16.62
N LEU A 47 29.95 10.83 -15.71
CA LEU A 47 29.67 12.14 -15.11
C LEU A 47 30.83 12.60 -14.21
N GLY A 48 31.42 11.68 -13.44
CA GLY A 48 32.60 11.96 -12.61
C GLY A 48 33.81 12.39 -13.43
N ASP A 49 34.02 11.82 -14.61
CA ASP A 49 35.05 12.27 -15.55
C ASP A 49 34.76 13.68 -16.04
N LEU A 50 33.53 13.99 -16.46
CA LEU A 50 33.16 15.34 -16.89
C LEU A 50 33.36 16.39 -15.78
N ILE A 51 32.97 16.04 -14.53
CA ILE A 51 33.21 16.92 -13.36
C ILE A 51 34.70 17.15 -13.13
N SER A 52 35.53 16.11 -13.20
CA SER A 52 37.00 16.21 -13.03
C SER A 52 37.67 17.06 -14.10
N ARG A 53 37.07 17.13 -15.28
CA ARG A 53 37.51 17.94 -16.43
C ARG A 53 36.96 19.37 -16.45
N GLY A 54 36.25 19.78 -15.39
CA GLY A 54 35.80 21.14 -15.17
C GLY A 54 34.36 21.44 -15.58
N ALA A 55 33.47 20.42 -15.61
CA ALA A 55 32.02 20.67 -15.77
C ALA A 55 31.52 21.61 -14.66
N PRO A 56 30.64 22.60 -14.97
CA PRO A 56 30.14 23.55 -13.99
C PRO A 56 29.43 22.85 -12.83
N GLN A 57 29.68 23.31 -11.59
CA GLN A 57 29.13 22.68 -10.36
C GLN A 57 27.62 22.87 -10.21
N ASP A 58 27.04 23.81 -10.92
CA ASP A 58 25.61 24.15 -10.99
C ASP A 58 24.93 23.58 -12.24
N SER A 59 25.62 22.71 -13.01
CA SER A 59 25.06 22.08 -14.21
C SER A 59 24.14 20.90 -13.87
N VAL A 60 23.30 20.51 -14.83
CA VAL A 60 22.47 19.29 -14.72
C VAL A 60 23.34 18.03 -14.54
N VAL A 61 24.51 17.99 -15.19
CA VAL A 61 25.50 16.92 -15.01
C VAL A 61 25.94 16.82 -13.55
N ALA A 62 26.29 17.95 -12.92
CA ALA A 62 26.71 17.97 -11.51
C ALA A 62 25.57 17.56 -10.57
N ALA A 63 24.35 18.00 -10.84
CA ALA A 63 23.16 17.63 -10.08
C ALA A 63 22.90 16.11 -10.12
N VAL A 64 22.92 15.51 -11.31
CA VAL A 64 22.71 14.07 -11.49
C VAL A 64 23.88 13.26 -10.88
N TYR A 65 25.10 13.78 -10.96
CA TYR A 65 26.24 13.15 -10.33
C TYR A 65 26.15 13.14 -8.80
N ALA A 66 25.82 14.30 -8.18
CA ALA A 66 25.58 14.39 -6.74
C ALA A 66 24.47 13.42 -6.30
N PHE A 67 23.38 13.37 -7.07
CA PHE A 67 22.29 12.43 -6.85
C PHE A 67 22.76 10.96 -6.85
N LEU A 68 23.60 10.55 -7.80
CA LEU A 68 24.17 9.20 -7.88
C LEU A 68 25.12 8.86 -6.73
N LEU A 69 25.69 9.86 -6.08
CA LEU A 69 26.53 9.71 -4.88
C LEU A 69 25.73 9.73 -3.60
N GLY A 70 24.47 10.15 -3.62
CA GLY A 70 23.65 10.40 -2.42
C GLY A 70 24.04 11.70 -1.71
N ASP A 71 24.72 12.61 -2.41
CA ASP A 71 25.12 13.93 -1.93
C ASP A 71 23.97 14.95 -2.14
N PRO A 72 23.94 16.06 -1.37
CA PRO A 72 23.01 17.15 -1.62
C PRO A 72 23.14 17.71 -3.04
N VAL A 73 22.01 17.85 -3.73
CA VAL A 73 22.00 18.39 -5.09
C VAL A 73 22.29 19.89 -5.05
N PRO A 74 23.27 20.40 -5.84
CA PRO A 74 23.58 21.83 -5.94
C PRO A 74 22.36 22.65 -6.37
N ARG A 75 22.19 23.84 -5.81
CA ARG A 75 21.10 24.76 -6.15
C ARG A 75 21.58 26.21 -6.17
N PRO A 76 21.00 27.10 -7.03
CA PRO A 76 20.06 26.78 -8.13
C PRO A 76 20.76 26.01 -9.25
N LEU A 77 20.00 25.20 -9.97
CA LEU A 77 20.50 24.55 -11.18
C LEU A 77 20.58 25.56 -12.32
N GLN A 78 21.71 25.61 -12.99
CA GLN A 78 21.90 26.44 -14.20
C GLN A 78 22.06 25.48 -15.40
N SER A 79 21.22 25.68 -16.39
CA SER A 79 21.46 25.06 -17.69
C SER A 79 22.34 25.99 -18.53
N THR A 80 23.36 25.44 -19.19
CA THR A 80 24.29 26.17 -20.00
C THR A 80 23.65 26.87 -21.21
N ARG A 81 22.44 26.46 -21.62
CA ARG A 81 21.71 27.03 -22.79
C ARG A 81 20.19 26.83 -22.77
N LEU A 82 19.58 26.30 -21.70
CA LEU A 82 18.14 26.11 -21.68
C LEU A 82 17.43 27.21 -20.91
N ASN A 83 16.28 27.60 -21.47
CA ASN A 83 15.44 28.68 -21.02
C ASN A 83 15.32 28.76 -19.50
N GLU A 84 15.50 29.92 -18.89
CA GLU A 84 15.37 30.19 -17.44
C GLU A 84 14.09 29.63 -16.81
N ALA A 85 13.06 29.36 -17.63
CA ALA A 85 11.78 28.83 -17.21
C ALA A 85 11.80 27.33 -16.76
N VAL A 86 12.83 26.57 -17.10
CA VAL A 86 12.93 25.12 -16.76
C VAL A 86 13.52 24.91 -15.37
N LEU A 87 14.31 25.83 -14.90
CA LEU A 87 15.02 25.73 -13.62
C LEU A 87 14.09 25.68 -12.40
N PRO A 88 13.02 26.50 -12.30
CA PRO A 88 12.08 26.40 -11.17
C PRO A 88 11.37 25.06 -11.09
N GLU A 89 11.05 24.41 -12.22
CA GLU A 89 10.42 23.09 -12.25
C GLU A 89 11.40 22.00 -11.81
N ALA A 90 12.64 22.06 -12.28
CA ALA A 90 13.69 21.13 -11.88
C ALA A 90 14.03 21.26 -10.38
N ASP A 91 14.13 22.47 -9.86
CA ASP A 91 14.36 22.73 -8.44
C ASP A 91 13.20 22.19 -7.57
N ALA A 92 11.97 22.46 -7.97
CA ALA A 92 10.78 21.95 -7.27
C ALA A 92 10.74 20.41 -7.30
N PHE A 93 11.07 19.80 -8.44
CA PHE A 93 11.18 18.36 -8.58
C PHE A 93 12.24 17.78 -7.63
N VAL A 94 13.44 18.35 -7.60
CA VAL A 94 14.52 17.89 -6.71
C VAL A 94 14.08 17.99 -5.25
N GLN A 95 13.42 19.08 -4.83
CA GLN A 95 12.89 19.22 -3.47
C GLN A 95 11.86 18.13 -3.14
N MET A 96 10.90 17.92 -4.04
CA MET A 96 9.89 16.86 -3.89
C MET A 96 10.56 15.50 -3.72
N TYR A 97 11.54 15.18 -4.56
CA TYR A 97 12.25 13.92 -4.54
C TYR A 97 13.06 13.73 -3.26
N GLU A 98 13.84 14.74 -2.82
CA GLU A 98 14.62 14.69 -1.57
C GLU A 98 13.74 14.47 -0.35
N HIS A 99 12.59 15.14 -0.27
CA HIS A 99 11.61 14.89 0.80
C HIS A 99 11.10 13.46 0.75
N ARG A 100 10.75 12.97 -0.43
CA ARG A 100 10.21 11.62 -0.63
C ARG A 100 11.21 10.53 -0.21
N VAL A 101 12.45 10.60 -0.68
CA VAL A 101 13.49 9.63 -0.33
C VAL A 101 13.95 9.74 1.13
N ALA A 102 13.68 10.87 1.78
CA ALA A 102 13.87 11.03 3.22
C ALA A 102 12.65 10.55 4.06
N GLY A 103 11.61 10.01 3.42
CA GLY A 103 10.40 9.54 4.09
C GLY A 103 9.44 10.63 4.56
N ARG A 104 9.69 11.89 4.20
CA ARG A 104 8.83 13.05 4.50
C ARG A 104 7.80 13.21 3.39
N THR A 105 6.85 12.28 3.32
CA THR A 105 5.89 12.22 2.20
C THR A 105 4.90 13.37 2.18
N ASP A 106 4.57 13.96 3.33
CA ASP A 106 3.78 15.18 3.48
C ASP A 106 4.48 16.40 2.85
N ALA A 107 5.75 16.60 3.17
CA ALA A 107 6.56 17.66 2.58
C ALA A 107 6.81 17.42 1.08
N ALA A 108 6.98 16.17 0.65
CA ALA A 108 7.08 15.81 -0.75
C ALA A 108 5.78 16.13 -1.51
N LEU A 109 4.62 15.84 -0.93
CA LEU A 109 3.33 16.18 -1.51
C LEU A 109 3.14 17.70 -1.60
N ALA A 110 3.51 18.44 -0.57
CA ALA A 110 3.47 19.90 -0.61
C ALA A 110 4.39 20.48 -1.71
N ALA A 111 5.59 19.92 -1.89
CA ALA A 111 6.50 20.32 -2.98
C ALA A 111 5.96 19.93 -4.37
N SER A 112 5.20 18.87 -4.50
CA SER A 112 4.58 18.46 -5.77
C SER A 112 3.64 19.54 -6.34
N ALA A 113 2.98 20.33 -5.50
CA ALA A 113 2.15 21.45 -5.92
C ALA A 113 2.99 22.55 -6.61
N GLN A 114 4.25 22.74 -6.20
CA GLN A 114 5.15 23.68 -6.85
C GLN A 114 5.61 23.16 -8.23
N VAL A 115 5.86 21.85 -8.35
CA VAL A 115 6.15 21.21 -9.64
C VAL A 115 5.00 21.42 -10.61
N LEU A 116 3.77 21.21 -10.17
CA LEU A 116 2.56 21.41 -10.98
C LEU A 116 2.38 22.88 -11.38
N ALA A 117 2.59 23.83 -10.46
CA ALA A 117 2.47 25.26 -10.74
C ALA A 117 3.53 25.73 -11.75
N ALA A 118 4.76 25.25 -11.65
CA ALA A 118 5.82 25.54 -12.60
C ALA A 118 5.52 24.96 -14.00
N ARG A 119 4.87 23.78 -14.05
CA ARG A 119 4.50 23.09 -15.30
C ARG A 119 3.43 23.80 -16.12
N ILE A 120 2.47 24.49 -15.48
CA ILE A 120 1.34 25.16 -16.16
C ILE A 120 1.81 26.28 -17.13
N GLY A 121 3.02 26.83 -16.93
CA GLY A 121 3.58 27.90 -17.77
C GLY A 121 4.38 27.43 -18.99
N LEU A 122 4.61 26.14 -19.15
CA LEU A 122 5.55 25.59 -20.11
C LEU A 122 4.87 24.68 -21.13
N ASP A 123 4.60 25.22 -22.33
CA ASP A 123 4.57 24.41 -23.55
C ASP A 123 6.02 23.92 -23.79
N SER A 124 6.43 22.91 -23.01
CA SER A 124 7.83 22.62 -22.80
C SER A 124 8.45 22.05 -24.06
N VAL A 125 9.48 22.70 -24.53
CA VAL A 125 10.41 22.20 -25.56
C VAL A 125 10.98 20.84 -25.18
N PHE A 126 11.03 20.50 -23.88
CA PHE A 126 11.43 19.22 -23.34
C PHE A 126 10.45 18.09 -23.64
N ASP A 127 9.14 18.38 -23.62
CA ASP A 127 8.12 17.34 -23.80
C ASP A 127 8.12 16.78 -25.23
N ARG A 128 8.52 17.61 -26.20
CA ARG A 128 8.59 17.20 -27.62
C ARG A 128 9.74 16.24 -27.92
N ARG A 129 10.71 16.07 -27.03
CA ARG A 129 11.94 15.31 -27.31
C ARG A 129 12.39 14.32 -26.22
N GLY A 130 12.02 14.49 -24.97
CA GLY A 130 12.68 13.78 -23.86
C GLY A 130 11.80 13.04 -22.87
N GLY A 131 10.48 13.02 -23.03
CA GLY A 131 9.58 12.28 -22.12
C GLY A 131 9.51 12.87 -20.70
N TRP A 132 9.79 14.17 -20.54
CA TRP A 132 9.80 14.83 -19.23
C TRP A 132 8.44 14.81 -18.55
N ASN A 133 7.35 15.07 -19.29
CA ASN A 133 6.00 14.98 -18.73
C ASN A 133 5.63 13.56 -18.33
N LEU A 134 6.02 12.56 -19.11
CA LEU A 134 5.88 11.15 -18.74
C LEU A 134 6.60 10.85 -17.42
N PHE A 135 7.87 11.27 -17.32
CA PHE A 135 8.68 11.09 -16.12
C PHE A 135 8.06 11.80 -14.91
N LEU A 136 7.70 13.08 -15.05
CA LEU A 136 7.07 13.85 -13.96
C LEU A 136 5.76 13.22 -13.50
N SER A 137 4.89 12.79 -14.41
CA SER A 137 3.62 12.15 -14.04
C SER A 137 3.85 10.87 -13.25
N VAL A 138 4.87 10.05 -13.61
CA VAL A 138 5.25 8.87 -12.81
C VAL A 138 5.75 9.27 -11.42
N GLN A 139 6.57 10.32 -11.32
CA GLN A 139 7.13 10.77 -10.05
C GLN A 139 6.08 11.41 -9.14
N LEU A 140 5.18 12.23 -9.69
CA LEU A 140 4.05 12.83 -8.98
C LEU A 140 3.10 11.74 -8.49
N GLY A 141 2.76 10.77 -9.35
CA GLY A 141 1.93 9.62 -8.97
C GLY A 141 2.55 8.80 -7.83
N THR A 142 3.87 8.57 -7.88
CA THR A 142 4.58 7.87 -6.80
C THR A 142 4.56 8.67 -5.49
N THR A 143 4.75 9.98 -5.56
CA THR A 143 4.69 10.86 -4.38
C THR A 143 3.30 10.84 -3.74
N ALA A 144 2.26 11.02 -4.54
CA ALA A 144 0.87 10.96 -4.08
C ALA A 144 0.53 9.58 -3.48
N MET A 145 0.95 8.49 -4.14
CA MET A 145 0.76 7.12 -3.67
C MET A 145 1.37 6.90 -2.28
N LEU A 146 2.60 7.37 -2.03
CA LEU A 146 3.27 7.22 -0.75
C LEU A 146 2.69 8.14 0.34
N ALA A 147 2.19 9.32 -0.04
CA ALA A 147 1.52 10.25 0.87
C ALA A 147 0.10 9.79 1.26
N GLY A 148 -0.52 8.88 0.48
CA GLY A 148 -1.87 8.38 0.72
C GLY A 148 -2.96 9.09 -0.09
N GLU A 149 -2.57 9.98 -1.02
CA GLU A 149 -3.46 10.67 -1.96
C GLU A 149 -3.73 9.78 -3.19
N LEU A 150 -4.48 8.70 -2.96
CA LEU A 150 -4.56 7.57 -3.87
C LEU A 150 -5.19 7.92 -5.22
N SER A 151 -6.24 8.74 -5.21
CA SER A 151 -6.90 9.18 -6.46
C SER A 151 -6.04 10.13 -7.27
N GLN A 152 -5.28 11.01 -6.60
CA GLN A 152 -4.29 11.83 -7.28
C GLN A 152 -3.21 10.95 -7.92
N ALA A 153 -2.76 9.89 -7.22
CA ALA A 153 -1.81 8.93 -7.76
C ALA A 153 -2.32 8.25 -9.03
N LEU A 154 -3.57 7.75 -9.02
CA LEU A 154 -4.22 7.17 -10.21
C LEU A 154 -4.33 8.18 -11.35
N GLY A 155 -4.70 9.43 -11.04
CA GLY A 155 -4.76 10.52 -12.02
C GLY A 155 -3.43 10.74 -12.72
N PHE A 156 -2.32 10.83 -11.96
CA PHE A 156 -0.98 11.01 -12.51
C PHE A 156 -0.48 9.80 -13.32
N PHE A 157 -0.73 8.57 -12.86
CA PHE A 157 -0.40 7.38 -13.66
C PHE A 157 -1.23 7.30 -14.94
N GLY A 158 -2.50 7.69 -14.88
CA GLY A 158 -3.36 7.84 -16.05
C GLY A 158 -2.82 8.87 -17.03
N GLU A 159 -2.38 10.04 -16.55
CA GLU A 159 -1.73 11.06 -17.36
C GLU A 159 -0.43 10.56 -18.00
N ALA A 160 0.41 9.84 -17.24
CA ALA A 160 1.64 9.25 -17.77
C ALA A 160 1.37 8.41 -19.03
N ARG A 161 0.26 7.66 -19.06
CA ARG A 161 -0.13 6.82 -20.21
C ARG A 161 -0.54 7.60 -21.46
N MET A 162 -0.79 8.90 -21.33
CA MET A 162 -1.13 9.76 -22.47
C MET A 162 0.11 10.26 -23.24
N HIS A 163 1.32 10.04 -22.69
CA HIS A 163 2.56 10.51 -23.28
C HIS A 163 3.28 9.38 -24.04
N PRO A 164 3.49 9.51 -25.37
CA PRO A 164 4.21 8.50 -26.14
C PRO A 164 5.70 8.50 -25.79
N PRO A 165 6.27 7.38 -25.30
CA PRO A 165 7.67 7.30 -24.92
C PRO A 165 8.59 7.07 -26.13
N SER A 166 9.86 7.54 -26.02
CA SER A 166 10.95 7.00 -26.83
C SER A 166 11.21 5.53 -26.44
N PRO A 167 11.89 4.74 -27.30
CA PRO A 167 12.10 3.30 -27.05
C PRO A 167 12.71 2.99 -25.69
N VAL A 168 13.70 3.76 -25.22
CA VAL A 168 14.35 3.55 -23.92
C VAL A 168 13.44 3.95 -22.75
N LEU A 169 12.59 4.97 -22.92
CA LEU A 169 11.66 5.46 -21.91
C LEU A 169 10.35 4.66 -21.80
N ARG A 170 10.17 3.61 -22.61
CA ARG A 170 9.03 2.67 -22.45
C ARG A 170 8.96 2.08 -21.03
N CYS A 171 10.11 1.98 -20.34
CA CYS A 171 10.15 1.58 -18.94
C CYS A 171 9.29 2.49 -18.05
N LEU A 172 9.24 3.80 -18.29
CA LEU A 172 8.41 4.74 -17.52
C LEU A 172 6.91 4.49 -17.71
N LEU A 173 6.50 4.24 -18.95
CA LEU A 173 5.11 3.89 -19.23
C LEU A 173 4.73 2.55 -18.58
N ARG A 174 5.62 1.58 -18.66
CA ARG A 174 5.46 0.27 -18.03
C ARG A 174 5.43 0.38 -16.50
N GLU A 175 6.26 1.27 -15.93
CA GLU A 175 6.28 1.58 -14.50
C GLU A 175 4.97 2.22 -14.03
N ALA A 176 4.43 3.18 -14.80
CA ALA A 176 3.13 3.79 -14.50
C ALA A 176 2.03 2.73 -14.42
N CYS A 177 1.92 1.87 -15.44
CA CYS A 177 0.94 0.77 -15.45
C CYS A 177 1.16 -0.21 -14.28
N ALA A 178 2.41 -0.54 -13.94
CA ALA A 178 2.74 -1.45 -12.85
C ALA A 178 2.36 -0.87 -11.47
N LYS A 179 2.66 0.41 -11.21
CA LYS A 179 2.31 1.10 -9.97
C LYS A 179 0.79 1.31 -9.86
N GLU A 180 0.13 1.67 -10.95
CA GLU A 180 -1.34 1.75 -11.01
C GLU A 180 -1.96 0.38 -10.72
N ALA A 181 -1.47 -0.71 -11.34
CA ALA A 181 -1.93 -2.06 -11.06
C ALA A 181 -1.75 -2.45 -9.58
N LEU A 182 -0.62 -2.09 -8.98
CA LEU A 182 -0.35 -2.35 -7.57
C LEU A 182 -1.29 -1.58 -6.65
N LEU A 183 -1.52 -0.30 -6.93
CA LEU A 183 -2.44 0.54 -6.17
C LEU A 183 -3.87 0.00 -6.26
N GLU A 184 -4.33 -0.32 -7.46
CA GLU A 184 -5.65 -0.92 -7.70
C GLU A 184 -5.79 -2.30 -7.02
N ALA A 185 -4.75 -3.12 -7.01
CA ALA A 185 -4.78 -4.42 -6.32
C ALA A 185 -4.84 -4.29 -4.81
N CYS A 186 -4.24 -3.25 -4.22
CA CYS A 186 -4.20 -3.03 -2.78
C CYS A 186 -5.43 -2.29 -2.24
N GLU A 187 -5.92 -1.27 -2.95
CA GLU A 187 -6.90 -0.30 -2.44
C GLU A 187 -8.10 -0.08 -3.38
N GLY A 188 -7.94 -0.42 -4.66
CA GLY A 188 -8.92 -0.16 -5.71
C GLY A 188 -9.67 -1.42 -6.17
N SER A 189 -9.79 -1.59 -7.48
CA SER A 189 -10.51 -2.66 -8.14
C SER A 189 -9.56 -3.75 -8.63
N LEU A 190 -9.81 -5.01 -8.25
CA LEU A 190 -9.05 -6.15 -8.78
C LEU A 190 -9.23 -6.33 -10.30
N GLU A 191 -10.33 -5.87 -10.87
CA GLU A 191 -10.56 -5.87 -12.32
C GLU A 191 -9.63 -4.87 -13.01
N ASN A 192 -9.56 -3.63 -12.50
CA ASN A 192 -8.64 -2.61 -12.98
C ASN A 192 -7.18 -3.07 -12.80
N ALA A 193 -6.85 -3.66 -11.65
CA ALA A 193 -5.52 -4.23 -11.41
C ALA A 193 -5.12 -5.24 -12.49
N ARG A 194 -6.04 -6.16 -12.88
CA ARG A 194 -5.81 -7.12 -13.97
C ARG A 194 -5.64 -6.44 -15.32
N LEU A 195 -6.43 -5.40 -15.59
CA LEU A 195 -6.32 -4.63 -16.82
C LEU A 195 -4.95 -3.97 -16.93
N ARG A 196 -4.53 -3.22 -15.89
CA ARG A 196 -3.22 -2.53 -15.87
C ARG A 196 -2.04 -3.50 -15.91
N LEU A 197 -2.17 -4.64 -15.25
CA LEU A 197 -1.17 -5.72 -15.32
C LEU A 197 -0.99 -6.22 -16.76
N ARG A 198 -2.08 -6.46 -17.49
CA ARG A 198 -2.00 -6.86 -18.92
C ARG A 198 -1.34 -5.77 -19.75
N GLU A 199 -1.78 -4.52 -19.64
CA GLU A 199 -1.17 -3.39 -20.36
C GLU A 199 0.34 -3.30 -20.10
N ALA A 200 0.77 -3.39 -18.82
CA ALA A 200 2.19 -3.39 -18.48
C ALA A 200 2.97 -4.57 -19.11
N ARG A 201 2.32 -5.73 -19.28
CA ARG A 201 2.92 -6.91 -19.91
C ARG A 201 2.99 -6.80 -21.45
N GLU A 202 2.07 -6.09 -22.06
CA GLU A 202 2.04 -5.85 -23.53
C GLU A 202 3.06 -4.80 -23.95
N ILE A 203 3.46 -3.88 -23.07
CA ILE A 203 4.51 -2.91 -23.36
C ILE A 203 5.85 -3.64 -23.47
N GLU A 204 6.50 -3.51 -24.63
CA GLU A 204 7.82 -4.10 -24.87
C GLU A 204 8.84 -3.59 -23.85
N ARG A 205 9.60 -4.51 -23.26
CA ARG A 205 10.68 -4.15 -22.32
C ARG A 205 11.75 -3.32 -23.01
N SER A 206 12.17 -2.28 -22.35
CA SER A 206 13.31 -1.46 -22.78
C SER A 206 14.65 -2.09 -22.37
N THR A 207 15.73 -1.41 -22.67
CA THR A 207 17.09 -1.77 -22.18
C THR A 207 17.40 -1.13 -20.83
N SER A 208 16.44 -0.42 -20.22
CA SER A 208 16.63 0.29 -18.96
C SER A 208 17.05 -0.60 -17.80
N TRP A 209 17.91 -0.06 -16.96
CA TRP A 209 18.27 -0.69 -15.69
C TRP A 209 17.11 -0.78 -14.68
N SER A 210 16.04 0.00 -14.87
CA SER A 210 14.86 -0.01 -14.00
C SER A 210 13.94 -1.22 -14.22
N GLU A 211 14.05 -1.91 -15.35
CA GLU A 211 13.16 -3.02 -15.72
C GLU A 211 13.03 -4.14 -14.66
N PRO A 212 14.12 -4.58 -13.97
CA PRO A 212 13.97 -5.59 -12.93
C PRO A 212 13.08 -5.13 -11.76
N GLY A 213 13.12 -3.85 -11.39
CA GLY A 213 12.24 -3.28 -10.36
C GLY A 213 10.77 -3.28 -10.79
N ILE A 214 10.52 -2.94 -12.06
CA ILE A 214 9.17 -2.96 -12.63
C ILE A 214 8.63 -4.40 -12.65
N ASP A 215 9.44 -5.37 -13.05
CA ASP A 215 9.06 -6.79 -13.02
C ASP A 215 8.75 -7.27 -11.60
N ALA A 216 9.49 -6.80 -10.61
CA ALA A 216 9.22 -7.10 -9.20
C ALA A 216 7.86 -6.56 -8.75
N ILE A 217 7.51 -5.33 -9.14
CA ILE A 217 6.19 -4.75 -8.87
C ILE A 217 5.08 -5.60 -9.51
N LEU A 218 5.23 -5.97 -10.77
CA LEU A 218 4.26 -6.81 -11.48
C LEU A 218 4.10 -8.18 -10.82
N ALA A 219 5.20 -8.80 -10.35
CA ALA A 219 5.16 -10.06 -9.63
C ALA A 219 4.40 -9.94 -8.28
N VAL A 220 4.50 -8.79 -7.59
CA VAL A 220 3.69 -8.51 -6.39
C VAL A 220 2.21 -8.44 -6.74
N VAL A 221 1.85 -7.76 -7.83
CA VAL A 221 0.45 -7.67 -8.30
C VAL A 221 -0.08 -9.06 -8.65
N GLU A 222 0.68 -9.86 -9.38
CA GLU A 222 0.31 -11.25 -9.72
C GLU A 222 0.06 -12.09 -8.48
N ALA A 223 0.88 -11.95 -7.43
CA ALA A 223 0.69 -12.67 -6.18
C ALA A 223 -0.60 -12.25 -5.43
N ILE A 224 -0.98 -10.96 -5.48
CA ILE A 224 -2.26 -10.51 -4.91
C ILE A 224 -3.45 -11.09 -5.67
N LEU A 225 -3.34 -11.20 -6.99
CA LEU A 225 -4.39 -11.67 -7.89
C LEU A 225 -4.48 -13.19 -7.99
N ASP A 226 -3.50 -13.92 -7.46
CA ASP A 226 -3.46 -15.39 -7.48
C ASP A 226 -4.47 -15.95 -6.46
N PRO A 227 -5.42 -16.79 -6.89
CA PRO A 227 -6.35 -17.46 -5.97
C PRO A 227 -5.67 -18.51 -5.09
N HIS A 228 -4.47 -18.98 -5.45
CA HIS A 228 -3.70 -19.99 -4.72
C HIS A 228 -2.71 -19.31 -3.75
N HIS A 229 -3.18 -18.98 -2.55
CA HIS A 229 -2.44 -18.17 -1.57
C HIS A 229 -1.09 -18.79 -1.12
N GLU A 230 -0.89 -20.10 -1.18
CA GLU A 230 0.40 -20.73 -0.83
C GLU A 230 1.46 -20.40 -1.88
N THR A 231 1.13 -20.56 -3.15
CA THR A 231 2.02 -20.22 -4.28
C THR A 231 2.28 -18.72 -4.33
N ALA A 232 1.26 -17.91 -4.07
CA ALA A 232 1.35 -16.46 -4.01
C ALA A 232 2.35 -16.00 -2.92
N GLU A 233 2.30 -16.62 -1.72
CA GLU A 233 3.21 -16.28 -0.62
C GLU A 233 4.66 -16.63 -0.96
N GLN A 234 4.91 -17.80 -1.53
CA GLN A 234 6.25 -18.19 -1.95
C GLN A 234 6.83 -17.21 -2.96
N ARG A 235 6.07 -16.86 -4.00
CA ARG A 235 6.51 -15.90 -5.03
C ARG A 235 6.82 -14.52 -4.45
N ILE A 236 5.94 -13.99 -3.59
CA ILE A 236 6.15 -12.65 -3.03
C ILE A 236 7.32 -12.63 -2.02
N ALA A 237 7.54 -13.74 -1.30
CA ALA A 237 8.64 -13.86 -0.36
C ALA A 237 10.02 -13.91 -1.04
N GLU A 238 10.10 -14.37 -2.28
CA GLU A 238 11.31 -14.45 -3.08
C GLU A 238 11.71 -13.10 -3.69
N ILE A 239 10.81 -12.10 -3.73
CA ILE A 239 11.11 -10.78 -4.30
C ILE A 239 12.02 -10.01 -3.35
N PRO A 240 13.24 -9.62 -3.77
CA PRO A 240 14.12 -8.81 -2.95
C PRO A 240 13.52 -7.41 -2.70
N LEU A 241 13.42 -7.00 -1.44
CA LEU A 241 12.84 -5.70 -1.07
C LEU A 241 13.57 -4.52 -1.75
N GLY A 242 14.89 -4.65 -1.99
CA GLY A 242 15.69 -3.66 -2.70
C GLY A 242 15.23 -3.42 -4.15
N GLN A 243 14.58 -4.40 -4.79
CA GLN A 243 13.99 -4.22 -6.14
C GLN A 243 12.67 -3.45 -6.09
N ILE A 244 11.93 -3.52 -4.98
CA ILE A 244 10.69 -2.78 -4.78
C ILE A 244 10.98 -1.29 -4.51
N GLY A 245 12.13 -0.98 -3.92
CA GLY A 245 12.55 0.40 -3.66
C GLY A 245 11.60 1.14 -2.73
N GLU A 246 11.33 2.41 -3.04
CA GLU A 246 10.54 3.33 -2.20
C GLU A 246 9.08 2.92 -1.99
N ILE A 247 8.51 2.10 -2.87
CA ILE A 247 7.12 1.60 -2.74
C ILE A 247 7.00 0.35 -1.86
N TRP A 248 8.02 0.02 -1.07
CA TRP A 248 8.03 -1.08 -0.12
C TRP A 248 6.78 -1.16 0.80
N PRO A 249 6.07 -0.05 1.15
CA PRO A 249 4.85 -0.15 1.95
C PRO A 249 3.77 -1.00 1.29
N TYR A 250 3.63 -0.92 -0.03
CA TYR A 250 2.65 -1.70 -0.79
C TYR A 250 3.04 -3.18 -0.88
N TYR A 251 4.33 -3.49 -0.92
CA TYR A 251 4.79 -4.87 -0.76
C TYR A 251 4.38 -5.45 0.60
N VAL A 252 4.45 -4.66 1.67
CA VAL A 252 4.01 -5.08 3.01
C VAL A 252 2.51 -5.34 3.04
N ILE A 253 1.70 -4.45 2.44
CA ILE A 253 0.25 -4.65 2.30
C ILE A 253 -0.04 -5.96 1.56
N ALA A 254 0.59 -6.15 0.41
CA ALA A 254 0.39 -7.32 -0.44
C ALA A 254 0.73 -8.62 0.31
N ARG A 255 1.92 -8.69 0.89
CA ARG A 255 2.38 -9.87 1.61
C ARG A 255 1.54 -10.18 2.85
N ASN A 256 1.19 -9.14 3.63
CA ASN A 256 0.28 -9.33 4.76
C ASN A 256 -1.10 -9.82 4.31
N ARG A 257 -1.64 -9.32 3.19
CA ARG A 257 -2.91 -9.80 2.65
C ARG A 257 -2.88 -11.30 2.36
N VAL A 258 -1.84 -11.77 1.68
CA VAL A 258 -1.66 -13.20 1.37
C VAL A 258 -1.50 -14.04 2.65
N LEU A 259 -0.69 -13.60 3.60
CA LEU A 259 -0.49 -14.28 4.89
C LEU A 259 -1.78 -14.32 5.72
N ALA A 260 -2.54 -13.22 5.76
CA ALA A 260 -3.80 -13.12 6.50
C ALA A 260 -4.89 -14.03 5.91
N MET A 261 -4.92 -14.22 4.58
CA MET A 261 -5.82 -15.17 3.93
C MET A 261 -5.55 -16.61 4.36
N ARG A 262 -4.31 -16.97 4.65
CA ARG A 262 -3.88 -18.27 5.18
C ARG A 262 -4.00 -18.38 6.70
N GLY A 263 -4.30 -17.29 7.40
CA GLY A 263 -4.27 -17.23 8.86
C GLY A 263 -2.86 -17.30 9.46
N ALA A 264 -1.83 -16.99 8.69
CA ALA A 264 -0.42 -17.07 9.07
C ALA A 264 0.05 -15.80 9.84
N TYR A 265 -0.65 -15.46 10.92
CA TYR A 265 -0.41 -14.24 11.71
C TYR A 265 1.01 -14.17 12.31
N THR A 266 1.53 -15.31 12.78
CA THR A 266 2.90 -15.37 13.34
C THR A 266 3.97 -15.09 12.28
N GLU A 267 3.77 -15.54 11.05
CA GLU A 267 4.68 -15.25 9.93
C GLU A 267 4.64 -13.78 9.55
N SER A 268 3.45 -13.20 9.58
CA SER A 268 3.28 -11.75 9.34
C SER A 268 4.01 -10.92 10.41
N GLU A 269 3.88 -11.26 11.69
CA GLU A 269 4.61 -10.56 12.77
C GLU A 269 6.13 -10.66 12.61
N ARG A 270 6.66 -11.86 12.31
CA ARG A 270 8.10 -12.04 12.03
C ARG A 270 8.59 -11.23 10.81
N MET A 271 7.73 -11.09 9.80
CA MET A 271 8.03 -10.21 8.67
C MET A 271 8.15 -8.76 9.13
N LEU A 272 7.20 -8.27 9.94
CA LEU A 272 7.22 -6.90 10.45
C LEU A 272 8.40 -6.63 11.38
N GLU A 273 8.78 -7.58 12.25
CA GLU A 273 9.97 -7.48 13.10
C GLU A 273 11.25 -7.33 12.27
N ARG A 274 11.38 -8.10 11.19
CA ARG A 274 12.51 -7.96 10.26
C ARG A 274 12.52 -6.60 9.58
N LEU A 275 11.37 -6.12 9.10
CA LEU A 275 11.28 -4.80 8.46
C LEU A 275 11.59 -3.66 9.44
N ASP A 276 11.17 -3.79 10.69
CA ASP A 276 11.50 -2.80 11.74
C ASP A 276 13.01 -2.73 12.02
N SER A 277 13.72 -3.86 11.92
CA SER A 277 15.18 -3.92 12.11
C SER A 277 15.98 -3.40 10.90
N MET A 278 15.33 -3.20 9.75
CA MET A 278 15.95 -2.66 8.55
C MET A 278 15.97 -1.14 8.57
N ALA A 279 17.01 -0.53 7.98
CA ALA A 279 17.09 0.92 7.77
C ALA A 279 16.17 1.38 6.62
N LEU A 280 14.86 1.13 6.74
CA LEU A 280 13.88 1.59 5.77
C LEU A 280 13.63 3.08 5.94
N THR A 281 13.63 3.80 4.81
CA THR A 281 13.37 5.24 4.84
C THR A 281 11.90 5.51 5.18
N ARG A 282 11.68 6.11 6.36
CA ARG A 282 10.36 6.47 6.88
C ARG A 282 10.46 7.48 8.01
N VAL A 283 9.45 8.32 8.13
CA VAL A 283 9.20 9.16 9.30
C VAL A 283 7.97 8.58 10.00
N PRO A 284 8.06 8.16 11.28
CA PRO A 284 6.92 7.59 12.00
C PRO A 284 5.69 8.52 11.95
N GLY A 285 4.54 7.97 11.62
CA GLY A 285 3.29 8.72 11.53
C GLY A 285 3.14 9.65 10.33
N VAL A 286 3.97 9.50 9.28
CA VAL A 286 3.91 10.31 8.06
C VAL A 286 3.71 9.40 6.84
N GLY A 287 2.57 9.52 6.20
CA GLY A 287 2.16 8.76 5.01
C GLY A 287 2.21 7.23 5.19
N TYR A 288 2.16 6.51 4.08
CA TYR A 288 2.24 5.05 4.10
C TYR A 288 3.57 4.51 4.66
N PRO A 289 4.76 5.05 4.29
CA PRO A 289 6.02 4.52 4.83
C PRO A 289 6.11 4.60 6.35
N GLY A 290 5.63 5.69 6.94
CA GLY A 290 5.64 5.89 8.39
C GLY A 290 4.56 5.14 9.16
N SER A 291 3.55 4.61 8.46
CA SER A 291 2.32 4.09 9.08
C SER A 291 2.09 2.59 8.84
N ILE A 292 2.60 2.03 7.75
CA ILE A 292 2.15 0.72 7.28
C ILE A 292 2.43 -0.42 8.26
N ILE A 293 3.57 -0.41 8.94
CA ILE A 293 3.91 -1.46 9.92
C ILE A 293 2.92 -1.43 11.08
N ALA A 294 2.60 -0.24 11.58
CA ALA A 294 1.62 -0.07 12.65
C ALA A 294 0.19 -0.45 12.21
N LEU A 295 -0.22 -0.09 10.99
CA LEU A 295 -1.50 -0.50 10.41
C LEU A 295 -1.63 -2.01 10.29
N VAL A 296 -0.58 -2.68 9.83
CA VAL A 296 -0.57 -4.15 9.72
C VAL A 296 -0.59 -4.79 11.11
N ARG A 297 0.20 -4.31 12.07
CA ARG A 297 0.14 -4.77 13.47
C ARG A 297 -1.25 -4.59 14.07
N THR A 298 -1.91 -3.44 13.83
CA THR A 298 -3.31 -3.24 14.23
C THR A 298 -4.21 -4.35 13.68
N SER A 299 -4.10 -4.65 12.38
CA SER A 299 -4.87 -5.72 11.74
C SER A 299 -4.58 -7.10 12.35
N LEU A 300 -3.31 -7.39 12.65
CA LEU A 300 -2.91 -8.66 13.29
C LEU A 300 -3.48 -8.78 14.72
N ARG A 301 -3.43 -7.70 15.52
CA ARG A 301 -4.02 -7.67 16.86
C ARG A 301 -5.53 -7.91 16.83
N LEU A 302 -6.23 -7.28 15.89
CA LEU A 302 -7.65 -7.55 15.68
C LEU A 302 -7.89 -9.02 15.26
N GLY A 303 -7.01 -9.58 14.42
CA GLY A 303 -7.10 -10.98 13.99
C GLY A 303 -6.93 -12.00 15.11
N VAL A 304 -6.24 -11.65 16.20
CA VAL A 304 -6.04 -12.48 17.40
C VAL A 304 -6.90 -12.04 18.59
N ASP A 305 -7.88 -11.17 18.34
CA ASP A 305 -8.87 -10.74 19.32
C ASP A 305 -8.31 -9.84 20.46
N ASP A 306 -7.31 -9.03 20.13
CA ASP A 306 -6.69 -8.04 21.02
C ASP A 306 -6.92 -6.59 20.54
N PRO A 307 -8.13 -6.02 20.69
CA PRO A 307 -8.43 -4.68 20.24
C PRO A 307 -7.72 -3.58 21.05
N ARG A 308 -7.35 -3.85 22.31
CA ARG A 308 -6.58 -2.89 23.13
C ARG A 308 -5.13 -2.79 22.63
N GLY A 309 -4.50 -3.92 22.32
CA GLY A 309 -3.20 -3.94 21.67
C GLY A 309 -3.22 -3.29 20.29
N ALA A 310 -4.31 -3.47 19.54
CA ALA A 310 -4.53 -2.79 18.26
C ALA A 310 -4.57 -1.25 18.40
N GLU A 311 -5.26 -0.72 19.43
CA GLU A 311 -5.36 0.73 19.70
C GLU A 311 -3.99 1.37 19.96
N VAL A 312 -3.08 0.65 20.62
CA VAL A 312 -1.71 1.13 20.89
C VAL A 312 -0.94 1.40 19.59
N HIS A 313 -1.06 0.49 18.61
CA HIS A 313 -0.38 0.67 17.33
C HIS A 313 -0.96 1.82 16.51
N LEU A 314 -2.27 2.05 16.57
CA LEU A 314 -2.92 3.15 15.85
C LEU A 314 -2.46 4.54 16.31
N ALA A 315 -1.96 4.70 17.53
CA ALA A 315 -1.45 5.98 18.04
C ALA A 315 -0.24 6.50 17.25
N THR A 316 0.44 5.66 16.48
CA THR A 316 1.63 5.99 15.68
C THR A 316 1.37 6.04 14.18
N VAL A 317 0.12 6.00 13.76
CA VAL A 317 -0.29 6.01 12.34
C VAL A 317 -0.65 7.43 11.93
N ASP A 318 -0.34 7.79 10.68
CA ASP A 318 -0.81 9.03 10.06
C ASP A 318 -2.34 9.11 10.11
N PRO A 319 -2.91 10.09 10.83
CA PRO A 319 -4.36 10.20 10.95
C PRO A 319 -5.06 10.60 9.65
N GLY A 320 -4.34 11.15 8.67
CA GLY A 320 -4.89 11.58 7.37
C GLY A 320 -5.16 10.43 6.40
N LEU A 321 -4.53 9.27 6.59
CA LEU A 321 -4.73 8.13 5.71
C LEU A 321 -6.16 7.57 5.83
N GLN A 322 -6.84 7.35 4.71
CA GLN A 322 -8.18 6.73 4.69
C GLN A 322 -8.19 5.37 5.42
N ARG A 323 -7.15 4.59 5.27
CA ARG A 323 -6.98 3.32 5.98
C ARG A 323 -6.90 3.49 7.50
N SER A 324 -6.39 4.61 7.99
CA SER A 324 -6.35 4.93 9.42
C SER A 324 -7.76 5.08 10.01
N TYR A 325 -8.65 5.81 9.34
CA TYR A 325 -10.05 5.94 9.75
C TYR A 325 -10.76 4.58 9.83
N LEU A 326 -10.58 3.74 8.80
CA LEU A 326 -11.18 2.40 8.78
C LEU A 326 -10.66 1.51 9.92
N MET A 327 -9.35 1.53 10.19
CA MET A 327 -8.77 0.76 11.27
C MET A 327 -9.21 1.27 12.65
N GLN A 328 -9.32 2.59 12.85
CA GLN A 328 -9.87 3.17 14.07
C GLN A 328 -11.33 2.76 14.29
N ALA A 329 -12.12 2.74 13.23
CA ALA A 329 -13.51 2.29 13.29
C ALA A 329 -13.62 0.80 13.63
N LEU A 330 -12.78 -0.05 13.00
CA LEU A 330 -12.69 -1.48 13.34
C LEU A 330 -12.32 -1.74 14.79
N VAL A 331 -11.31 -1.03 15.30
CA VAL A 331 -10.91 -1.12 16.72
C VAL A 331 -12.09 -0.71 17.61
N SER A 332 -12.79 0.38 17.29
CA SER A 332 -13.97 0.81 18.05
C SER A 332 -15.08 -0.24 18.04
N LEU A 333 -15.33 -0.89 16.89
CA LEU A 333 -16.27 -2.00 16.79
C LEU A 333 -15.89 -3.16 17.72
N ASN A 334 -14.61 -3.54 17.73
CA ASN A 334 -14.11 -4.66 18.53
C ASN A 334 -14.07 -4.33 20.04
N LEU A 335 -14.00 -3.05 20.40
CA LEU A 335 -14.16 -2.57 21.78
C LEU A 335 -15.64 -2.46 22.20
N GLY A 336 -16.60 -2.89 21.37
CA GLY A 336 -18.03 -2.79 21.68
C GLY A 336 -18.60 -1.37 21.61
N GLN A 337 -17.99 -0.50 20.80
CA GLN A 337 -18.36 0.92 20.66
C GLN A 337 -18.90 1.21 19.24
N PRO A 338 -20.03 0.63 18.79
CA PRO A 338 -20.52 0.75 17.42
C PRO A 338 -20.81 2.20 17.01
N ARG A 339 -21.36 3.03 17.91
CA ARG A 339 -21.60 4.46 17.63
C ARG A 339 -20.32 5.24 17.37
N ARG A 340 -19.24 4.91 18.08
CA ARG A 340 -17.94 5.53 17.84
C ARG A 340 -17.35 5.06 16.50
N ALA A 341 -17.57 3.81 16.13
CA ALA A 341 -17.18 3.31 14.82
C ALA A 341 -17.90 4.04 13.68
N LEU A 342 -19.21 4.25 13.78
CA LEU A 342 -19.99 5.06 12.84
C LEU A 342 -19.42 6.47 12.71
N GLN A 343 -19.16 7.15 13.84
CA GLN A 343 -18.60 8.50 13.82
C GLN A 343 -17.24 8.53 13.10
N ARG A 344 -16.35 7.55 13.36
CA ARG A 344 -15.06 7.48 12.68
C ARG A 344 -15.16 7.32 11.17
N VAL A 345 -16.16 6.56 10.71
CA VAL A 345 -16.41 6.39 9.28
C VAL A 345 -17.03 7.66 8.67
N LEU A 346 -17.86 8.39 9.41
CA LEU A 346 -18.44 9.67 8.97
C LEU A 346 -17.41 10.79 8.91
N ASP A 347 -16.42 10.77 9.83
CA ASP A 347 -15.32 11.74 9.85
C ASP A 347 -14.31 11.50 8.71
N MET A 348 -14.33 10.33 8.08
CA MET A 348 -13.46 10.00 6.97
C MET A 348 -13.85 10.86 5.74
N PRO A 349 -12.87 11.49 5.06
CA PRO A 349 -13.12 12.10 3.77
C PRO A 349 -13.82 11.09 2.83
N GLU A 350 -14.78 11.56 2.03
CA GLU A 350 -15.44 10.63 1.11
C GLU A 350 -14.40 9.93 0.25
N PRO A 351 -14.39 8.58 0.25
CA PRO A 351 -13.47 7.85 -0.61
C PRO A 351 -13.81 8.19 -2.05
N ASP A 352 -12.79 8.54 -2.80
CA ASP A 352 -12.93 8.73 -4.23
C ASP A 352 -13.53 7.48 -4.87
N ARG A 353 -14.36 7.67 -5.89
CA ARG A 353 -15.10 6.60 -6.57
C ARG A 353 -14.19 5.49 -7.10
N ASP A 354 -12.91 5.82 -7.30
CA ASP A 354 -11.90 4.90 -7.85
C ASP A 354 -11.31 3.97 -6.79
N MET A 355 -11.44 4.29 -5.49
CA MET A 355 -10.93 3.46 -4.38
C MET A 355 -11.98 2.44 -3.91
N ARG A 356 -12.33 1.51 -4.80
CA ARG A 356 -13.40 0.53 -4.57
C ARG A 356 -13.22 -0.28 -3.29
N GLN A 357 -12.02 -0.76 -2.99
CA GLN A 357 -11.78 -1.56 -1.80
C GLN A 357 -12.02 -0.77 -0.50
N ILE A 358 -11.59 0.49 -0.48
CA ILE A 358 -11.84 1.42 0.62
C ILE A 358 -13.36 1.66 0.79
N ALA A 359 -14.06 1.88 -0.32
CA ALA A 359 -15.51 2.06 -0.30
C ALA A 359 -16.25 0.82 0.20
N VAL A 360 -15.87 -0.38 -0.22
CA VAL A 360 -16.44 -1.64 0.27
C VAL A 360 -16.18 -1.79 1.77
N TRP A 361 -14.97 -1.57 2.25
CA TRP A 361 -14.65 -1.67 3.69
C TRP A 361 -15.42 -0.65 4.54
N ARG A 362 -15.65 0.55 4.00
CA ARG A 362 -16.53 1.53 4.64
C ARG A 362 -17.93 0.94 4.87
N HIS A 363 -18.53 0.34 3.84
CA HIS A 363 -19.85 -0.29 3.95
C HIS A 363 -19.86 -1.50 4.89
N VAL A 364 -18.79 -2.29 4.92
CA VAL A 364 -18.63 -3.40 5.87
C VAL A 364 -18.71 -2.91 7.31
N ILE A 365 -18.01 -1.83 7.65
CA ILE A 365 -18.01 -1.28 9.00
C ILE A 365 -19.37 -0.69 9.35
N LEU A 366 -19.98 0.08 8.43
CA LEU A 366 -21.30 0.69 8.63
C LEU A 366 -22.36 -0.37 8.87
N ALA A 367 -22.43 -1.40 8.02
CA ALA A 367 -23.38 -2.50 8.16
C ALA A 367 -23.21 -3.25 9.49
N ALA A 368 -21.95 -3.58 9.85
CA ALA A 368 -21.64 -4.25 11.11
C ALA A 368 -21.98 -3.38 12.33
N ALA A 369 -21.79 -2.07 12.26
CA ALA A 369 -22.10 -1.15 13.35
C ALA A 369 -23.62 -0.98 13.55
N HIS A 370 -24.38 -0.75 12.47
CA HIS A 370 -25.84 -0.65 12.52
C HIS A 370 -26.49 -1.97 12.96
N LEU A 371 -25.98 -3.11 12.49
CA LEU A 371 -26.49 -4.43 12.92
C LEU A 371 -26.33 -4.62 14.44
N ARG A 372 -25.23 -4.15 15.02
CA ARG A 372 -24.99 -4.21 16.48
C ARG A 372 -25.87 -3.27 17.29
N LEU A 373 -26.37 -2.22 16.65
CA LEU A 373 -27.32 -1.27 17.25
C LEU A 373 -28.78 -1.67 17.04
N ASP A 374 -29.04 -2.81 16.35
CA ASP A 374 -30.38 -3.28 15.95
C ASP A 374 -31.13 -2.28 15.03
N GLU A 375 -30.37 -1.49 14.26
CA GLU A 375 -30.86 -0.48 13.32
C GLU A 375 -31.00 -1.11 11.91
N LEU A 376 -31.98 -2.04 11.76
CA LEU A 376 -32.09 -2.93 10.60
C LEU A 376 -32.38 -2.21 9.27
N ASP A 377 -33.14 -1.09 9.31
CA ASP A 377 -33.41 -0.29 8.11
C ASP A 377 -32.13 0.38 7.60
N GLU A 378 -31.27 0.84 8.51
CA GLU A 378 -29.96 1.42 8.17
C GLU A 378 -29.02 0.34 7.61
N VAL A 379 -29.05 -0.88 8.17
CA VAL A 379 -28.28 -2.02 7.59
C VAL A 379 -28.68 -2.22 6.14
N ARG A 380 -29.99 -2.28 5.83
CA ARG A 380 -30.48 -2.43 4.46
C ARG A 380 -30.02 -1.29 3.56
N SER A 381 -30.17 -0.06 4.02
CA SER A 381 -29.74 1.14 3.27
C SER A 381 -28.25 1.11 2.92
N VAL A 382 -27.40 0.72 3.88
CA VAL A 382 -25.95 0.58 3.68
C VAL A 382 -25.64 -0.53 2.66
N LEU A 383 -26.29 -1.67 2.74
CA LEU A 383 -26.07 -2.79 1.81
C LEU A 383 -26.56 -2.46 0.39
N ASP A 384 -27.69 -1.78 0.25
CA ASP A 384 -28.16 -1.25 -1.01
C ASP A 384 -27.18 -0.21 -1.59
N GLY A 385 -26.53 0.57 -0.72
CA GLY A 385 -25.46 1.49 -1.10
C GLY A 385 -24.22 0.74 -1.64
N ALA A 386 -23.82 -0.34 -0.97
CA ALA A 386 -22.71 -1.17 -1.43
C ALA A 386 -22.96 -1.79 -2.81
N MET A 387 -24.18 -2.26 -3.05
CA MET A 387 -24.59 -2.81 -4.35
C MET A 387 -24.56 -1.78 -5.50
N ARG A 388 -24.63 -0.49 -5.19
CA ARG A 388 -24.56 0.62 -6.17
C ARG A 388 -23.17 1.17 -6.39
N LEU A 389 -22.13 0.65 -5.74
CA LEU A 389 -20.75 1.05 -6.01
C LEU A 389 -20.38 0.83 -7.49
N PRO A 390 -19.56 1.70 -8.09
CA PRO A 390 -19.12 1.55 -9.47
C PRO A 390 -18.54 0.15 -9.74
N GLY A 391 -18.91 -0.44 -10.87
CA GLY A 391 -18.61 -1.83 -11.21
C GLY A 391 -19.65 -2.81 -10.65
N ALA A 392 -19.63 -4.06 -11.13
CA ALA A 392 -20.53 -5.09 -10.62
C ALA A 392 -20.18 -5.46 -9.18
N PHE A 393 -21.18 -5.55 -8.30
CA PHE A 393 -21.00 -6.09 -6.95
C PHE A 393 -20.98 -7.63 -7.05
N THR A 394 -19.90 -8.23 -6.59
CA THR A 394 -19.59 -9.66 -6.82
C THR A 394 -19.65 -10.48 -5.54
N ALA A 395 -19.60 -11.80 -5.66
CA ALA A 395 -19.46 -12.71 -4.51
C ALA A 395 -18.14 -12.44 -3.73
N GLU A 396 -17.09 -11.93 -4.37
CA GLU A 396 -15.85 -11.53 -3.69
C GLU A 396 -16.05 -10.27 -2.85
N ASP A 397 -16.88 -9.32 -3.30
CA ASP A 397 -17.26 -8.16 -2.48
C ASP A 397 -18.14 -8.58 -1.30
N ALA A 398 -19.15 -9.45 -1.54
CA ALA A 398 -20.02 -9.97 -0.49
C ALA A 398 -19.23 -10.74 0.60
N ARG A 399 -18.17 -11.43 0.22
CA ARG A 399 -17.25 -12.13 1.13
C ARG A 399 -16.53 -11.19 2.10
N GLN A 400 -16.43 -9.89 1.80
CA GLN A 400 -15.83 -8.89 2.69
C GLN A 400 -16.72 -8.56 3.91
N PHE A 401 -17.99 -8.94 3.88
CA PHE A 401 -18.92 -8.76 5.00
C PHE A 401 -18.87 -9.97 5.95
N ASP A 402 -19.10 -9.73 7.23
CA ASP A 402 -19.18 -10.83 8.21
C ASP A 402 -20.40 -11.72 7.99
N LEU A 403 -20.40 -12.90 8.61
CA LEU A 403 -21.45 -13.89 8.40
C LEU A 403 -22.86 -13.37 8.77
N GLN A 404 -22.98 -12.62 9.86
CA GLN A 404 -24.30 -12.14 10.33
C GLN A 404 -24.86 -11.09 9.36
N VAL A 405 -24.00 -10.20 8.86
CA VAL A 405 -24.39 -9.21 7.85
C VAL A 405 -24.76 -9.89 6.53
N ARG A 406 -24.04 -10.95 6.12
CA ARG A 406 -24.36 -11.73 4.90
C ARG A 406 -25.71 -12.44 5.03
N GLU A 407 -25.96 -13.12 6.15
CA GLU A 407 -27.25 -13.78 6.41
C GLU A 407 -28.40 -12.77 6.36
N PHE A 408 -28.21 -11.59 6.94
CA PHE A 408 -29.20 -10.50 6.84
C PHE A 408 -29.39 -10.04 5.39
N ALA A 409 -28.29 -9.85 4.64
CA ALA A 409 -28.30 -9.37 3.27
C ALA A 409 -29.02 -10.36 2.32
N GLU A 410 -28.72 -11.65 2.43
CA GLU A 410 -29.37 -12.71 1.65
C GLU A 410 -30.88 -12.76 1.86
N ALA A 411 -31.34 -12.50 3.09
CA ALA A 411 -32.75 -12.47 3.41
C ALA A 411 -33.48 -11.17 3.03
N ASN A 412 -32.77 -10.03 2.92
CA ASN A 412 -33.40 -8.72 2.89
C ASN A 412 -32.97 -7.81 1.72
N VAL A 413 -31.91 -8.15 0.97
CA VAL A 413 -31.38 -7.34 -0.14
C VAL A 413 -31.53 -8.10 -1.46
N ALA A 414 -32.31 -7.57 -2.38
CA ALA A 414 -32.53 -8.20 -3.67
C ALA A 414 -31.26 -8.23 -4.52
N GLY A 415 -30.93 -9.39 -5.06
CA GLY A 415 -29.76 -9.57 -5.93
C GLY A 415 -28.42 -9.63 -5.19
N TRP A 416 -28.43 -9.77 -3.86
CA TRP A 416 -27.21 -9.99 -3.10
C TRP A 416 -26.52 -11.29 -3.56
N PRO A 417 -25.20 -11.26 -3.90
CA PRO A 417 -24.52 -12.47 -4.36
C PRO A 417 -24.31 -13.46 -3.23
N ALA A 418 -24.85 -14.67 -3.38
CA ALA A 418 -24.60 -15.75 -2.44
C ALA A 418 -23.11 -16.18 -2.49
N THR A 419 -22.54 -16.46 -1.33
CA THR A 419 -21.17 -16.95 -1.22
C THR A 419 -20.99 -17.85 0.01
N ASP A 420 -20.54 -19.09 -0.23
CA ASP A 420 -20.14 -20.04 0.83
C ASP A 420 -18.68 -19.83 1.26
N ALA A 421 -17.95 -18.94 0.60
CA ALA A 421 -16.56 -18.69 0.90
C ALA A 421 -16.39 -18.11 2.33
N PRO A 422 -15.34 -18.50 3.06
CA PRO A 422 -15.06 -17.96 4.38
C PRO A 422 -14.86 -16.43 4.31
N ALA A 423 -15.32 -15.74 5.34
CA ALA A 423 -15.17 -14.29 5.45
C ALA A 423 -13.70 -13.88 5.33
N GLY A 424 -13.44 -12.79 4.58
CA GLY A 424 -12.11 -12.23 4.44
C GLY A 424 -11.53 -11.73 5.79
N PRO A 425 -10.22 -11.46 5.88
CA PRO A 425 -9.59 -11.02 7.13
C PRO A 425 -10.23 -9.75 7.71
N PHE A 426 -10.59 -8.80 6.86
CA PHE A 426 -11.25 -7.55 7.26
C PHE A 426 -12.65 -7.80 7.79
N ALA A 427 -13.43 -8.66 7.10
CA ALA A 427 -14.76 -9.05 7.54
C ALA A 427 -14.72 -9.79 8.88
N ARG A 428 -13.75 -10.67 9.08
CA ARG A 428 -13.55 -11.36 10.37
C ARG A 428 -13.28 -10.37 11.49
N ALA A 429 -12.44 -9.36 11.23
CA ALA A 429 -12.19 -8.30 12.19
C ALA A 429 -13.44 -7.45 12.46
N ALA A 430 -14.27 -7.17 11.45
CA ALA A 430 -15.53 -6.44 11.62
C ALA A 430 -16.59 -7.24 12.39
N GLY A 431 -16.62 -8.57 12.21
CA GLY A 431 -17.64 -9.48 12.77
C GLY A 431 -17.41 -9.97 14.20
N THR A 432 -16.29 -9.65 14.82
CA THR A 432 -15.84 -10.25 16.09
C THR A 432 -16.63 -9.89 17.35
N THR A 433 -17.70 -9.10 17.29
CA THR A 433 -18.56 -8.86 18.45
C THR A 433 -19.36 -10.12 18.82
N GLY A 434 -19.00 -10.66 19.94
CA GLY A 434 -19.56 -11.89 20.48
C GLY A 434 -18.54 -13.04 20.52
N ARG A 435 -17.38 -12.87 19.91
CA ARG A 435 -16.27 -13.84 19.96
C ARG A 435 -15.24 -13.52 21.05
N HIS A 436 -15.24 -12.28 21.60
CA HIS A 436 -14.37 -11.95 22.72
C HIS A 436 -14.83 -12.70 23.97
N LEU A 437 -13.90 -13.43 24.53
CA LEU A 437 -14.10 -13.93 25.87
C LEU A 437 -14.05 -12.73 26.83
N THR A 438 -15.07 -12.60 27.68
CA THR A 438 -15.02 -11.65 28.79
C THR A 438 -13.89 -12.04 29.75
N GLU A 439 -13.41 -11.11 30.56
CA GLU A 439 -12.40 -11.42 31.61
C GLU A 439 -12.83 -12.65 32.44
N ARG A 440 -14.13 -12.74 32.72
CA ARG A 440 -14.68 -13.89 33.44
C ARG A 440 -14.64 -15.20 32.66
N GLU A 441 -14.87 -15.15 31.35
CA GLU A 441 -14.76 -16.32 30.48
C GLU A 441 -13.30 -16.75 30.29
N ILE A 442 -12.36 -15.80 30.24
CA ILE A 442 -10.90 -16.06 30.21
C ILE A 442 -10.47 -16.75 31.51
N GLU A 443 -10.98 -16.29 32.65
CA GLU A 443 -10.70 -16.88 33.94
C GLU A 443 -11.20 -18.34 34.03
N VAL A 444 -12.43 -18.58 33.54
CA VAL A 444 -12.97 -19.95 33.40
C VAL A 444 -12.08 -20.80 32.49
N LEU A 445 -11.63 -20.23 31.37
CA LEU A 445 -10.82 -20.94 30.37
C LEU A 445 -9.42 -21.29 30.91
N ARG A 446 -8.80 -20.38 31.69
CA ARG A 446 -7.54 -20.68 32.41
C ARG A 446 -7.66 -21.85 33.38
N LEU A 447 -8.71 -21.87 34.16
CA LEU A 447 -8.97 -22.99 35.07
C LEU A 447 -9.26 -24.31 34.32
N LEU A 448 -9.95 -24.23 33.16
CA LEU A 448 -10.12 -25.36 32.26
C LEU A 448 -8.78 -25.88 31.72
N ALA A 449 -7.90 -25.00 31.31
CA ALA A 449 -6.57 -25.30 30.78
C ALA A 449 -5.66 -25.91 31.87
N ALA A 450 -5.81 -25.44 33.11
CA ALA A 450 -5.15 -26.02 34.28
C ALA A 450 -5.67 -27.40 34.71
N GLY A 451 -6.72 -27.91 34.06
CA GLY A 451 -7.24 -29.26 34.28
C GLY A 451 -8.35 -29.37 35.33
N HIS A 452 -8.78 -28.28 35.97
CA HIS A 452 -9.80 -28.30 37.03
C HIS A 452 -11.13 -28.89 36.55
N ALA A 453 -11.81 -29.63 37.46
CA ALA A 453 -13.15 -30.15 37.23
C ALA A 453 -14.19 -29.01 37.29
N ARG A 454 -15.38 -29.22 36.69
CA ARG A 454 -16.42 -28.17 36.60
C ARG A 454 -16.89 -27.66 37.97
N ASP A 455 -17.01 -28.55 38.95
CA ASP A 455 -17.37 -28.26 40.33
C ASP A 455 -16.28 -27.45 41.05
N GLU A 456 -15.02 -27.77 40.83
CA GLU A 456 -13.89 -26.99 41.32
C GLU A 456 -13.85 -25.58 40.72
N ILE A 457 -14.06 -25.45 39.42
CA ILE A 457 -14.14 -24.14 38.74
C ILE A 457 -15.28 -23.32 39.30
N ALA A 458 -16.47 -23.93 39.47
CA ALA A 458 -17.64 -23.26 40.02
C ALA A 458 -17.39 -22.76 41.46
N ALA A 459 -16.77 -23.61 42.28
CA ALA A 459 -16.36 -23.28 43.65
C ALA A 459 -15.31 -22.15 43.70
N THR A 460 -14.25 -22.26 42.90
CA THR A 460 -13.17 -21.27 42.82
C THR A 460 -13.67 -19.89 42.39
N LEU A 461 -14.64 -19.86 41.45
CA LEU A 461 -15.19 -18.64 40.91
C LEU A 461 -16.44 -18.13 41.66
N PHE A 462 -16.85 -18.79 42.70
CA PHE A 462 -18.04 -18.50 43.52
C PHE A 462 -19.32 -18.36 42.68
N ILE A 463 -19.52 -19.26 41.69
CA ILE A 463 -20.69 -19.29 40.82
C ILE A 463 -21.41 -20.64 40.89
N SER A 464 -22.69 -20.69 40.51
CA SER A 464 -23.41 -21.94 40.41
C SER A 464 -22.91 -22.79 39.22
N LEU A 465 -23.05 -24.12 39.31
CA LEU A 465 -22.77 -25.02 38.18
C LEU A 465 -23.59 -24.67 36.92
N ASN A 466 -24.80 -24.15 37.11
CA ASN A 466 -25.66 -23.74 35.99
C ASN A 466 -25.12 -22.47 35.32
N THR A 467 -24.61 -21.51 36.11
CA THR A 467 -23.90 -20.31 35.59
C THR A 467 -22.64 -20.71 34.85
N LEU A 468 -21.82 -21.61 35.38
CA LEU A 468 -20.63 -22.13 34.72
C LEU A 468 -21.00 -22.82 33.39
N LYS A 469 -22.07 -23.63 33.37
CA LYS A 469 -22.54 -24.32 32.16
C LYS A 469 -22.93 -23.32 31.04
N THR A 470 -23.55 -22.21 31.43
CA THR A 470 -23.88 -21.10 30.50
C THR A 470 -22.63 -20.41 29.99
N GLN A 471 -21.65 -20.13 30.86
CA GLN A 471 -20.38 -19.54 30.46
C GLN A 471 -19.59 -20.47 29.53
N LEU A 472 -19.51 -21.77 29.84
CA LEU A 472 -18.84 -22.73 28.95
C LEU A 472 -19.49 -22.84 27.59
N ARG A 473 -20.81 -22.78 27.52
CA ARG A 473 -21.54 -22.73 26.24
C ARG A 473 -21.22 -21.47 25.45
N SER A 474 -21.12 -20.35 26.12
CA SER A 474 -20.69 -19.07 25.51
C SER A 474 -19.24 -19.16 25.04
N ILE A 475 -18.30 -19.65 25.86
CA ILE A 475 -16.90 -19.86 25.53
C ILE A 475 -16.76 -20.73 24.27
N TYR A 476 -17.41 -21.89 24.25
CA TYR A 476 -17.31 -22.82 23.13
C TYR A 476 -17.87 -22.24 21.85
N ARG A 477 -18.96 -21.48 21.91
CA ARG A 477 -19.52 -20.76 20.79
C ARG A 477 -18.53 -19.68 20.28
N LYS A 478 -17.93 -18.92 21.20
CA LYS A 478 -16.98 -17.84 20.89
C LYS A 478 -15.66 -18.35 20.31
N LEU A 479 -15.23 -19.54 20.73
CA LEU A 479 -14.04 -20.22 20.21
C LEU A 479 -14.34 -21.09 18.97
N GLU A 480 -15.62 -21.22 18.57
CA GLU A 480 -16.08 -22.06 17.46
C GLU A 480 -15.71 -23.56 17.63
N VAL A 481 -15.78 -24.03 18.86
CA VAL A 481 -15.46 -25.41 19.23
C VAL A 481 -16.64 -26.05 19.94
N SER A 482 -16.68 -27.40 19.94
CA SER A 482 -17.75 -28.15 20.58
C SER A 482 -17.32 -28.91 21.84
N GLN A 483 -16.01 -28.98 22.12
CA GLN A 483 -15.44 -29.81 23.17
C GLN A 483 -14.40 -29.07 24.00
N ARG A 484 -14.23 -29.52 25.28
CA ARG A 484 -13.26 -28.94 26.22
C ARG A 484 -11.82 -28.95 25.68
N SER A 485 -11.37 -30.10 25.17
CA SER A 485 -10.00 -30.23 24.64
C SER A 485 -9.72 -29.29 23.48
N ALA A 486 -10.71 -29.15 22.57
CA ALA A 486 -10.61 -28.20 21.45
C ALA A 486 -10.60 -26.76 21.95
N ALA A 487 -11.36 -26.40 22.99
CA ALA A 487 -11.38 -25.06 23.57
C ALA A 487 -10.02 -24.68 24.18
N VAL A 488 -9.40 -25.62 24.91
CA VAL A 488 -8.08 -25.41 25.52
C VAL A 488 -7.00 -25.24 24.44
N LEU A 489 -7.01 -26.09 23.41
CA LEU A 489 -6.06 -26.02 22.31
C LEU A 489 -6.20 -24.70 21.54
N GLU A 490 -7.42 -24.29 21.26
CA GLU A 490 -7.68 -23.03 20.55
C GLU A 490 -7.30 -21.81 21.41
N ALA A 491 -7.51 -21.88 22.73
CA ALA A 491 -7.09 -20.86 23.66
C ALA A 491 -5.55 -20.71 23.72
N GLN A 492 -4.82 -21.83 23.73
CA GLN A 492 -3.36 -21.85 23.67
C GLN A 492 -2.87 -21.28 22.33
N ARG A 493 -3.51 -21.67 21.22
CA ARG A 493 -3.18 -21.15 19.89
C ARG A 493 -3.37 -19.63 19.80
N ARG A 494 -4.38 -19.08 20.49
CA ARG A 494 -4.67 -17.63 20.55
C ARG A 494 -3.86 -16.89 21.62
N GLY A 495 -3.06 -17.57 22.43
CA GLY A 495 -2.30 -16.97 23.54
C GLY A 495 -3.17 -16.45 24.69
N LEU A 496 -4.36 -17.01 24.89
CA LEU A 496 -5.31 -16.61 25.94
C LEU A 496 -5.03 -17.31 27.29
N VAL A 497 -4.37 -18.47 27.20
CA VAL A 497 -4.00 -19.30 28.36
C VAL A 497 -2.62 -19.93 28.15
#